data_e5de87fa3c48e098dabb8250767cdc54
#
_entry.id   e5de87fa3c48e098dabb8250767cdc54
#
_cell.length_a   1.000
_cell.length_b   1.000
_cell.length_c   1.000
_cell.angle_alpha   90.00
_cell.angle_beta   90.00
_cell.angle_gamma   90.00
#
_symmetry.space_group_name_H-M   'P 1'
#
loop_
_entity.id
_entity.type
_entity.pdbx_description
1 polymer ?
#
loop_
_entity_poly.entity_id
_entity_poly.type
_entity_poly.pdbx_seq_one_letter_code
_entity_poly.pdbx_strand_id
1 'polypeptide(L)'
;QNALDAEKIDENKPTVVEFCDFRIPVAKFPGIEEFKVIIDKCLENKEDNDIQDIFGNAKRCLGNDIRVLRISDFNTCGLIGADDGRKGSKWSRLVKELGTANNNQGSQGSFGIGKAAPFVCSELRTVFYSSLDKNGIKSNIGVGRLVSFKESDGELTTGDIFWSDSNKKTAIMKLADIDDNFIRNSCGTD
;
A
#
# COMPACT_ATOMS: atom_id res chain seq x y z
N GLN A 1 0.35 -14.66 6.87
CA GLN A 1 1.64 -14.82 7.57
C GLN A 1 2.01 -13.55 8.35
N ASN A 2 2.00 -12.34 7.72
CA ASN A 2 2.37 -11.08 8.40
C ASN A 2 1.52 -10.81 9.65
N ALA A 3 0.21 -11.05 9.59
CA ALA A 3 -0.70 -10.88 10.72
C ALA A 3 -0.41 -11.89 11.85
N LEU A 4 0.01 -13.11 11.52
CA LEU A 4 0.39 -14.13 12.51
C LEU A 4 1.75 -13.86 13.16
N ASP A 5 2.66 -13.19 12.43
CA ASP A 5 3.98 -12.79 12.93
C ASP A 5 3.92 -11.46 13.72
N ALA A 6 2.77 -10.79 13.72
CA ALA A 6 2.59 -9.55 14.47
C ALA A 6 2.38 -9.85 15.95
N GLU A 7 2.95 -8.98 16.81
CA GLU A 7 2.73 -9.02 18.26
C GLU A 7 1.24 -8.81 18.56
N LYS A 8 0.65 -9.67 19.39
CA LYS A 8 -0.73 -9.54 19.84
C LYS A 8 -0.89 -8.42 20.87
N ILE A 9 -2.08 -7.81 20.89
CA ILE A 9 -2.49 -6.90 21.96
C ILE A 9 -2.97 -7.69 23.19
N ASP A 10 -3.76 -8.73 22.94
CA ASP A 10 -4.29 -9.62 23.99
C ASP A 10 -3.90 -11.06 23.64
N GLU A 11 -2.99 -11.62 24.41
CA GLU A 11 -2.47 -12.98 24.19
C GLU A 11 -3.54 -14.07 24.34
N ASN A 12 -4.62 -13.79 25.10
CA ASN A 12 -5.72 -14.72 25.31
C ASN A 12 -6.70 -14.77 24.15
N LYS A 13 -6.57 -13.85 23.17
CA LYS A 13 -7.44 -13.80 22.00
C LYS A 13 -6.69 -14.21 20.74
N PRO A 14 -7.40 -14.81 19.76
CA PRO A 14 -6.79 -15.09 18.47
C PRO A 14 -6.50 -13.78 17.71
N THR A 15 -5.49 -13.83 16.83
CA THR A 15 -5.40 -12.88 15.73
C THR A 15 -6.49 -13.21 14.73
N VAL A 16 -7.25 -12.22 14.30
CA VAL A 16 -8.32 -12.37 13.29
C VAL A 16 -7.86 -11.67 12.02
N VAL A 17 -8.08 -12.31 10.87
CA VAL A 17 -7.87 -11.70 9.55
C VAL A 17 -9.20 -11.68 8.82
N GLU A 18 -9.60 -10.51 8.38
CA GLU A 18 -10.84 -10.29 7.64
C GLU A 18 -10.55 -9.87 6.21
N PHE A 19 -11.30 -10.44 5.28
CA PHE A 19 -11.30 -10.06 3.87
C PHE A 19 -12.62 -9.39 3.54
N CYS A 20 -12.58 -8.16 3.05
CA CYS A 20 -13.75 -7.38 2.66
C CYS A 20 -13.60 -6.90 1.21
N ASP A 21 -14.58 -7.22 0.38
CA ASP A 21 -14.68 -6.78 -1.01
C ASP A 21 -15.77 -5.71 -1.13
N PHE A 22 -15.41 -4.54 -1.63
CA PHE A 22 -16.34 -3.42 -1.82
C PHE A 22 -15.94 -2.56 -3.02
N ARG A 23 -16.77 -1.57 -3.34
CA ARG A 23 -16.49 -0.61 -4.40
C ARG A 23 -16.46 0.80 -3.86
N ILE A 24 -15.61 1.63 -4.43
CA ILE A 24 -15.58 3.07 -4.20
C ILE A 24 -15.80 3.81 -5.52
N PRO A 25 -16.51 4.93 -5.54
CA PRO A 25 -16.52 5.81 -6.70
C PRO A 25 -15.09 6.24 -7.05
N VAL A 26 -14.77 6.29 -8.34
CA VAL A 26 -13.42 6.69 -8.79
C VAL A 26 -12.98 8.05 -8.23
N ALA A 27 -13.93 8.97 -8.05
CA ALA A 27 -13.67 10.29 -7.46
C ALA A 27 -13.20 10.24 -5.98
N LYS A 28 -13.38 9.09 -5.32
CA LYS A 28 -12.89 8.85 -3.95
C LYS A 28 -11.50 8.21 -3.88
N PHE A 29 -10.94 7.88 -5.04
CA PHE A 29 -9.55 7.40 -5.09
C PHE A 29 -8.60 8.58 -4.84
N PRO A 30 -7.67 8.49 -3.88
CA PRO A 30 -6.77 9.59 -3.56
C PRO A 30 -5.91 10.00 -4.77
N GLY A 31 -5.87 11.29 -5.10
CA GLY A 31 -5.05 11.82 -6.20
C GLY A 31 -5.39 11.23 -7.57
N ILE A 32 -6.70 11.00 -7.84
CA ILE A 32 -7.16 10.29 -9.04
C ILE A 32 -6.72 10.95 -10.34
N GLU A 33 -6.72 12.27 -10.41
CA GLU A 33 -6.40 12.97 -11.66
C GLU A 33 -4.91 12.86 -11.98
N GLU A 34 -4.04 13.02 -11.00
CA GLU A 34 -2.60 12.81 -11.13
C GLU A 34 -2.29 11.34 -11.47
N PHE A 35 -3.00 10.41 -10.83
CA PHE A 35 -2.80 8.99 -11.08
C PHE A 35 -3.19 8.58 -12.50
N LYS A 36 -4.26 9.13 -13.06
CA LYS A 36 -4.63 8.93 -14.48
C LYS A 36 -3.53 9.38 -15.43
N VAL A 37 -2.94 10.55 -15.16
CA VAL A 37 -1.81 11.06 -15.95
C VAL A 37 -0.61 10.12 -15.89
N ILE A 38 -0.30 9.58 -14.72
CA ILE A 38 0.80 8.61 -14.54
C ILE A 38 0.52 7.32 -15.31
N ILE A 39 -0.70 6.80 -15.27
CA ILE A 39 -1.09 5.60 -16.05
C ILE A 39 -0.93 5.86 -17.55
N ASP A 40 -1.31 7.05 -18.04
CA ASP A 40 -1.13 7.41 -19.44
C ASP A 40 0.38 7.48 -19.81
N LYS A 41 1.24 8.01 -18.96
CA LYS A 41 2.70 7.97 -19.15
C LYS A 41 3.27 6.55 -19.20
N CYS A 42 2.76 5.63 -18.38
CA CYS A 42 3.15 4.21 -18.44
C CYS A 42 2.79 3.58 -19.79
N LEU A 43 1.68 4.02 -20.42
CA LEU A 43 1.23 3.54 -21.74
C LEU A 43 2.00 4.15 -22.93
N GLU A 44 2.85 5.15 -22.71
CA GLU A 44 3.69 5.71 -23.79
C GLU A 44 4.74 4.71 -24.30
N ASN A 45 5.11 3.70 -23.50
CA ASN A 45 5.97 2.60 -23.94
C ASN A 45 5.18 1.59 -24.81
N LYS A 46 5.05 1.88 -26.11
CA LYS A 46 4.24 1.11 -27.05
C LYS A 46 4.90 -0.19 -27.55
N GLU A 47 6.16 -0.41 -27.24
CA GLU A 47 6.93 -1.56 -27.74
C GLU A 47 6.73 -2.81 -26.89
N ASP A 48 6.26 -2.68 -25.65
CA ASP A 48 6.06 -3.77 -24.70
C ASP A 48 4.58 -4.11 -24.56
N ASN A 49 4.18 -5.23 -25.12
CA ASN A 49 2.77 -5.69 -25.11
C ASN A 49 2.28 -5.99 -23.70
N ASP A 50 3.12 -6.51 -22.81
CA ASP A 50 2.73 -6.82 -21.42
C ASP A 50 2.44 -5.53 -20.66
N ILE A 51 3.23 -4.48 -20.89
CA ILE A 51 2.99 -3.14 -20.34
C ILE A 51 1.66 -2.58 -20.86
N GLN A 52 1.41 -2.69 -22.17
CA GLN A 52 0.17 -2.22 -22.78
C GLN A 52 -1.05 -2.92 -22.19
N ASP A 53 -1.00 -4.23 -21.99
CA ASP A 53 -2.09 -5.01 -21.42
C ASP A 53 -2.33 -4.64 -19.95
N ILE A 54 -1.28 -4.59 -19.13
CA ILE A 54 -1.38 -4.26 -17.71
C ILE A 54 -1.97 -2.86 -17.50
N PHE A 55 -1.38 -1.83 -18.12
CA PHE A 55 -1.80 -0.44 -17.90
C PHE A 55 -3.06 -0.08 -18.70
N GLY A 56 -3.35 -0.77 -19.79
CA GLY A 56 -4.65 -0.71 -20.47
C GLY A 56 -5.78 -1.21 -19.57
N ASN A 57 -5.56 -2.30 -18.82
CA ASN A 57 -6.49 -2.79 -17.80
C ASN A 57 -6.64 -1.77 -16.66
N ALA A 58 -5.53 -1.26 -16.13
CA ALA A 58 -5.54 -0.24 -15.09
C ALA A 58 -6.37 0.99 -15.52
N LYS A 59 -6.16 1.49 -16.73
CA LYS A 59 -6.93 2.62 -17.28
C LYS A 59 -8.42 2.32 -17.33
N ARG A 60 -8.82 1.10 -17.74
CA ARG A 60 -10.23 0.69 -17.74
C ARG A 60 -10.83 0.66 -16.33
N CYS A 61 -10.08 0.20 -15.34
CA CYS A 61 -10.51 0.19 -13.93
C CYS A 61 -10.77 1.59 -13.36
N LEU A 62 -10.12 2.63 -13.90
CA LEU A 62 -10.30 4.02 -13.49
C LEU A 62 -11.50 4.72 -14.18
N GLY A 63 -12.34 3.98 -14.91
CA GLY A 63 -13.47 4.56 -15.66
C GLY A 63 -14.69 4.91 -14.79
N ASN A 64 -15.02 4.07 -13.80
CA ASN A 64 -16.25 4.21 -12.99
C ASN A 64 -15.95 3.96 -11.52
N ASP A 65 -16.45 2.82 -10.99
CA ASP A 65 -16.18 2.40 -9.61
C ASP A 65 -14.94 1.50 -9.56
N ILE A 66 -14.12 1.73 -8.55
CA ILE A 66 -12.94 0.90 -8.30
C ILE A 66 -13.33 -0.19 -7.30
N ARG A 67 -13.08 -1.46 -7.66
CA ARG A 67 -13.22 -2.58 -6.74
C ARG A 67 -12.02 -2.65 -5.82
N VAL A 68 -12.27 -2.73 -4.53
CA VAL A 68 -11.24 -2.75 -3.48
C VAL A 68 -11.36 -4.06 -2.70
N LEU A 69 -10.24 -4.76 -2.56
CA LEU A 69 -10.09 -5.83 -1.61
C LEU A 69 -9.35 -5.29 -0.39
N ARG A 70 -10.02 -5.24 0.75
CA ARG A 70 -9.40 -4.88 2.04
C ARG A 70 -9.09 -6.15 2.81
N ILE A 71 -7.86 -6.25 3.30
CA ILE A 71 -7.39 -7.35 4.14
C ILE A 71 -6.99 -6.73 5.48
N SER A 72 -7.82 -6.96 6.51
CA SER A 72 -7.67 -6.36 7.83
C SER A 72 -7.16 -7.39 8.83
N ASP A 73 -6.19 -7.03 9.65
CA ASP A 73 -5.84 -7.81 10.83
C ASP A 73 -6.34 -7.15 12.13
N PHE A 74 -6.69 -7.96 13.12
CA PHE A 74 -7.19 -7.54 14.42
C PHE A 74 -6.46 -8.27 15.53
N ASN A 75 -6.42 -7.64 16.71
CA ASN A 75 -5.65 -8.10 17.86
C ASN A 75 -4.15 -8.17 17.56
N THR A 76 -3.66 -7.23 16.77
CA THR A 76 -2.25 -7.03 16.44
C THR A 76 -1.79 -5.64 16.83
N CYS A 77 -0.50 -5.46 17.03
CA CYS A 77 0.08 -4.18 17.47
C CYS A 77 0.09 -3.07 16.42
N GLY A 78 -0.38 -3.33 15.18
CA GLY A 78 -0.30 -2.40 14.05
C GLY A 78 1.14 -2.09 13.60
N LEU A 79 1.28 -1.08 12.74
CA LEU A 79 2.56 -0.70 12.12
C LEU A 79 3.29 0.38 12.94
N ILE A 80 3.98 -0.06 13.98
CA ILE A 80 4.77 0.83 14.85
C ILE A 80 5.90 1.50 14.07
N GLY A 81 6.12 2.80 14.32
CA GLY A 81 7.18 3.61 13.72
C GLY A 81 6.77 4.31 12.44
N ALA A 82 5.47 4.54 12.25
CA ALA A 82 4.95 5.35 11.14
C ALA A 82 5.21 6.86 11.34
N ASP A 83 5.31 7.30 12.58
CA ASP A 83 5.52 8.69 13.00
C ASP A 83 6.91 9.22 12.65
N ASP A 84 7.94 8.38 12.82
CA ASP A 84 9.33 8.74 12.54
C ASP A 84 9.90 8.09 11.26
N GLY A 85 9.23 7.05 10.76
CA GLY A 85 9.61 6.32 9.55
C GLY A 85 11.00 5.68 9.62
N ARG A 86 11.53 5.44 10.84
CA ARG A 86 12.90 4.93 11.06
C ARG A 86 13.09 3.58 10.40
N LYS A 87 14.29 3.39 9.85
CA LYS A 87 14.70 2.12 9.24
C LYS A 87 14.58 0.97 10.26
N GLY A 88 14.04 -0.16 9.80
CA GLY A 88 13.87 -1.35 10.63
C GLY A 88 12.63 -1.33 11.52
N SER A 89 11.84 -0.26 11.54
CA SER A 89 10.53 -0.28 12.21
C SER A 89 9.55 -1.20 11.47
N LYS A 90 8.49 -1.67 12.14
CA LYS A 90 7.46 -2.51 11.49
C LYS A 90 6.86 -1.80 10.27
N TRP A 91 6.59 -0.50 10.40
CA TRP A 91 6.09 0.32 9.31
C TRP A 91 7.09 0.41 8.15
N SER A 92 8.34 0.77 8.41
CA SER A 92 9.38 0.90 7.37
C SER A 92 9.62 -0.41 6.62
N ARG A 93 9.66 -1.54 7.36
CA ARG A 93 9.86 -2.87 6.77
C ARG A 93 8.73 -3.27 5.82
N LEU A 94 7.48 -2.94 6.14
CA LEU A 94 6.35 -3.29 5.28
C LEU A 94 6.27 -2.36 4.08
N VAL A 95 6.38 -1.05 4.30
CA VAL A 95 6.06 -0.03 3.30
C VAL A 95 7.23 0.32 2.40
N LYS A 96 8.45 0.45 2.96
CA LYS A 96 9.62 0.98 2.24
C LYS A 96 10.68 -0.06 1.91
N GLU A 97 10.92 -1.01 2.82
CA GLU A 97 12.06 -1.90 2.68
C GLU A 97 11.71 -3.09 1.80
N LEU A 98 12.28 -3.12 0.58
CA LEU A 98 12.18 -4.25 -0.34
C LEU A 98 13.25 -5.30 0.01
N GLY A 99 12.86 -6.59 -0.02
CA GLY A 99 13.83 -7.69 0.10
C GLY A 99 14.43 -7.91 1.49
N THR A 100 14.00 -7.18 2.51
CA THR A 100 14.46 -7.41 3.88
C THR A 100 13.65 -8.53 4.53
N ALA A 101 14.22 -9.73 4.61
CA ALA A 101 13.70 -10.78 5.47
C ALA A 101 14.05 -10.48 6.93
N ASN A 102 13.15 -10.78 7.87
CA ASN A 102 13.53 -10.84 9.28
C ASN A 102 14.49 -12.01 9.48
N ASN A 103 15.77 -11.73 9.75
CA ASN A 103 16.76 -12.74 10.11
C ASN A 103 16.58 -13.28 11.55
N ASN A 104 15.43 -13.08 12.18
CA ASN A 104 15.16 -13.72 13.45
C ASN A 104 14.85 -15.20 13.21
N GLN A 105 15.64 -16.05 13.85
CA GLN A 105 15.43 -17.51 13.87
C GLN A 105 13.97 -17.81 14.23
N GLY A 106 13.20 -18.32 13.25
CA GLY A 106 11.79 -18.69 13.43
C GLY A 106 10.78 -18.00 12.51
N SER A 107 11.12 -16.90 11.81
CA SER A 107 10.21 -16.31 10.83
C SER A 107 10.31 -17.06 9.50
N GLN A 108 9.26 -17.74 9.08
CA GLN A 108 9.17 -18.48 7.80
C GLN A 108 8.88 -17.54 6.61
N GLY A 109 9.16 -16.23 6.73
CA GLY A 109 8.94 -15.25 5.68
C GLY A 109 9.97 -15.40 4.56
N SER A 110 9.57 -15.99 3.43
CA SER A 110 10.39 -16.16 2.25
C SER A 110 10.68 -14.81 1.57
N PHE A 111 11.87 -14.25 1.78
CA PHE A 111 12.51 -13.18 0.96
C PHE A 111 11.63 -12.00 0.49
N GLY A 112 10.59 -11.61 1.22
CA GLY A 112 9.73 -10.48 0.85
C GLY A 112 8.72 -10.76 -0.27
N ILE A 113 8.57 -11.99 -0.74
CA ILE A 113 7.59 -12.38 -1.76
C ILE A 113 6.16 -12.04 -1.31
N GLY A 114 5.83 -12.27 -0.03
CA GLY A 114 4.51 -11.94 0.53
C GLY A 114 4.15 -10.46 0.44
N LYS A 115 5.14 -9.56 0.46
CA LYS A 115 4.93 -8.11 0.31
C LYS A 115 4.63 -7.70 -1.13
N ALA A 116 5.07 -8.45 -2.12
CA ALA A 116 4.84 -8.17 -3.53
C ALA A 116 3.47 -8.66 -4.00
N ALA A 117 2.92 -9.70 -3.38
CA ALA A 117 1.67 -10.32 -3.79
C ALA A 117 0.48 -9.34 -3.91
N PRO A 118 0.21 -8.43 -2.95
CA PRO A 118 -0.88 -7.47 -3.07
C PRO A 118 -0.76 -6.58 -4.31
N PHE A 119 0.45 -6.17 -4.68
CA PHE A 119 0.68 -5.34 -5.88
C PHE A 119 0.41 -6.12 -7.17
N VAL A 120 0.75 -7.41 -7.21
CA VAL A 120 0.47 -8.26 -8.37
C VAL A 120 -1.02 -8.55 -8.52
N CYS A 121 -1.74 -8.69 -7.40
CA CYS A 121 -3.19 -8.90 -7.39
C CYS A 121 -3.99 -7.62 -7.71
N SER A 122 -3.37 -6.45 -7.60
CA SER A 122 -3.99 -5.16 -7.91
C SER A 122 -3.83 -4.82 -9.39
N GLU A 123 -4.94 -4.66 -10.10
CA GLU A 123 -4.94 -4.15 -11.49
C GLU A 123 -4.29 -2.76 -11.59
N LEU A 124 -4.41 -1.95 -10.53
CA LEU A 124 -3.79 -0.63 -10.45
C LEU A 124 -2.33 -0.69 -9.96
N ARG A 125 -1.80 -1.88 -9.67
CA ARG A 125 -0.45 -2.05 -9.09
C ARG A 125 -0.23 -1.21 -7.83
N THR A 126 -1.30 -0.95 -7.08
CA THR A 126 -1.33 -0.02 -5.95
C THR A 126 -1.92 -0.68 -4.71
N VAL A 127 -1.33 -0.38 -3.55
CA VAL A 127 -1.77 -0.83 -2.24
C VAL A 127 -1.81 0.36 -1.29
N PHE A 128 -2.91 0.50 -0.57
CA PHE A 128 -3.03 1.46 0.53
C PHE A 128 -2.91 0.71 1.86
N TYR A 129 -2.03 1.18 2.72
CA TYR A 129 -1.87 0.70 4.08
C TYR A 129 -2.51 1.69 5.03
N SER A 130 -3.41 1.21 5.89
CA SER A 130 -3.99 1.97 6.99
C SER A 130 -3.72 1.24 8.29
N SER A 131 -3.20 1.92 9.30
CA SER A 131 -2.85 1.30 10.56
C SER A 131 -3.21 2.18 11.75
N LEU A 132 -3.70 1.53 12.80
CA LEU A 132 -3.73 2.08 14.16
C LEU A 132 -2.81 1.21 15.02
N ASP A 133 -1.72 1.78 15.50
CA ASP A 133 -0.77 1.03 16.31
C ASP A 133 -1.17 0.99 17.80
N LYS A 134 -0.49 0.14 18.57
CA LYS A 134 -0.76 -0.01 20.01
C LYS A 134 -0.46 1.23 20.85
N ASN A 135 0.22 2.23 20.29
CA ASN A 135 0.49 3.52 20.94
C ASN A 135 -0.59 4.57 20.57
N GLY A 136 -1.61 4.20 19.80
CA GLY A 136 -2.69 5.08 19.36
C GLY A 136 -2.36 5.92 18.14
N ILE A 137 -1.25 5.64 17.44
CA ILE A 137 -0.84 6.38 16.24
C ILE A 137 -1.59 5.83 15.04
N LYS A 138 -2.40 6.68 14.41
CA LYS A 138 -3.05 6.42 13.11
C LYS A 138 -2.11 6.83 11.99
N SER A 139 -1.97 5.98 10.99
CA SER A 139 -1.12 6.24 9.84
C SER A 139 -1.69 5.65 8.57
N ASN A 140 -1.50 6.36 7.46
CA ASN A 140 -1.92 5.93 6.14
C ASN A 140 -0.82 6.21 5.13
N ILE A 141 -0.68 5.34 4.15
CA ILE A 141 0.19 5.54 2.99
C ILE A 141 -0.31 4.71 1.81
N GLY A 142 -0.31 5.29 0.63
CA GLY A 142 -0.45 4.55 -0.62
C GLY A 142 0.91 4.30 -1.25
N VAL A 143 1.07 3.14 -1.85
CA VAL A 143 2.26 2.77 -2.62
C VAL A 143 1.82 2.18 -3.95
N GLY A 144 2.31 2.72 -5.06
CA GLY A 144 2.16 2.14 -6.39
C GLY A 144 3.51 1.63 -6.89
N ARG A 145 3.49 0.47 -7.56
CA ARG A 145 4.66 -0.14 -8.20
C ARG A 145 4.38 -0.33 -9.68
N LEU A 146 4.67 0.72 -10.41
CA LEU A 146 4.44 0.81 -11.84
C LEU A 146 5.72 0.46 -12.61
N VAL A 147 5.69 0.62 -13.91
CA VAL A 147 6.90 0.64 -14.73
C VAL A 147 7.54 2.02 -14.69
N SER A 148 8.81 2.10 -15.04
CA SER A 148 9.49 3.40 -15.22
C SER A 148 8.81 4.19 -16.33
N PHE A 149 8.59 5.47 -16.09
CA PHE A 149 8.02 6.42 -17.05
C PHE A 149 8.80 7.73 -17.02
N LYS A 150 8.68 8.53 -18.07
CA LYS A 150 9.33 9.84 -18.16
C LYS A 150 8.48 10.92 -17.51
N GLU A 151 9.10 11.73 -16.65
CA GLU A 151 8.49 12.95 -16.16
C GLU A 151 8.47 14.06 -17.23
N SER A 152 7.76 15.16 -16.93
CA SER A 152 7.64 16.29 -17.88
C SER A 152 8.95 16.98 -18.19
N ASP A 153 9.95 16.89 -17.33
CA ASP A 153 11.32 17.36 -17.53
C ASP A 153 12.20 16.38 -18.32
N GLY A 154 11.68 15.21 -18.67
CA GLY A 154 12.36 14.15 -19.41
C GLY A 154 13.13 13.15 -18.54
N GLU A 155 13.16 13.32 -17.21
CA GLU A 155 13.81 12.38 -16.31
C GLU A 155 13.01 11.06 -16.22
N LEU A 156 13.74 9.94 -16.13
CA LEU A 156 13.15 8.62 -15.99
C LEU A 156 12.92 8.29 -14.51
N THR A 157 11.67 7.98 -14.15
CA THR A 157 11.33 7.53 -12.80
C THR A 157 11.69 6.07 -12.57
N THR A 158 11.72 5.64 -11.30
CA THR A 158 11.83 4.23 -10.92
C THR A 158 10.51 3.46 -11.03
N GLY A 159 9.40 4.16 -11.29
CA GLY A 159 8.06 3.58 -11.30
C GLY A 159 7.41 3.42 -9.92
N ASP A 160 8.15 3.65 -8.83
CA ASP A 160 7.58 3.70 -7.49
C ASP A 160 6.91 5.06 -7.24
N ILE A 161 5.62 5.03 -6.90
CA ILE A 161 4.85 6.23 -6.54
C ILE A 161 4.29 6.10 -5.13
N PHE A 162 4.04 7.25 -4.49
CA PHE A 162 3.59 7.29 -3.10
C PHE A 162 2.50 8.34 -2.89
N TRP A 163 1.45 7.94 -2.18
CA TRP A 163 0.50 8.85 -1.54
C TRP A 163 0.93 9.03 -0.08
N SER A 164 1.65 10.11 0.21
CA SER A 164 2.32 10.31 1.50
C SER A 164 2.34 11.77 1.89
N ASP A 165 2.65 12.06 3.17
CA ASP A 165 2.95 13.42 3.62
C ASP A 165 4.28 13.87 3.04
N SER A 166 4.25 14.99 2.30
CA SER A 166 5.42 15.69 1.72
C SER A 166 6.40 14.78 0.96
N ASN A 167 7.51 15.34 0.49
CA ASN A 167 8.54 14.67 -0.30
C ASN A 167 9.32 13.56 0.44
N LYS A 168 8.96 13.18 1.67
CA LYS A 168 9.73 12.27 2.53
C LYS A 168 9.25 10.83 2.51
N LYS A 169 8.21 10.51 1.76
CA LYS A 169 7.60 9.16 1.73
C LYS A 169 7.23 8.68 3.15
N THR A 170 6.75 9.59 3.98
CA THR A 170 6.27 9.32 5.35
C THR A 170 4.77 9.07 5.35
N ALA A 171 4.26 8.38 6.36
CA ALA A 171 2.84 8.15 6.50
C ALA A 171 2.07 9.48 6.62
N ILE A 172 0.86 9.52 6.04
CA ILE A 172 -0.06 10.62 6.24
C ILE A 172 -0.62 10.51 7.65
N MET A 173 -0.37 11.51 8.48
CA MET A 173 -0.85 11.57 9.86
C MET A 173 -2.08 12.47 9.99
N LYS A 174 -2.26 13.44 9.08
CA LYS A 174 -3.43 14.31 9.01
C LYS A 174 -4.50 13.64 8.15
N LEU A 175 -5.43 12.97 8.80
CA LEU A 175 -6.42 12.11 8.13
C LEU A 175 -7.56 12.88 7.46
N ALA A 176 -7.63 14.20 7.59
CA ALA A 176 -8.69 15.02 6.97
C ALA A 176 -8.74 14.92 5.44
N ASP A 177 -7.62 14.59 4.81
CA ASP A 177 -7.48 14.52 3.36
C ASP A 177 -7.67 13.08 2.82
N ILE A 178 -8.01 12.11 3.71
CA ILE A 178 -8.19 10.71 3.36
C ILE A 178 -9.65 10.32 3.52
N ASP A 179 -10.18 9.61 2.52
CA ASP A 179 -11.53 9.05 2.58
C ASP A 179 -11.68 8.07 3.76
N ASP A 180 -12.82 8.12 4.44
CA ASP A 180 -13.11 7.29 5.62
C ASP A 180 -12.96 5.79 5.38
N ASN A 181 -13.12 5.33 4.13
CA ASN A 181 -12.92 3.93 3.76
C ASN A 181 -11.46 3.46 3.90
N PHE A 182 -10.51 4.40 3.96
CA PHE A 182 -9.08 4.13 4.15
C PHE A 182 -8.60 4.45 5.57
N ILE A 183 -9.50 4.73 6.52
CA ILE A 183 -9.15 5.06 7.90
C ILE A 183 -9.42 3.89 8.82
N ARG A 184 -8.38 3.45 9.52
CA ARG A 184 -8.47 2.40 10.54
C ARG A 184 -8.91 2.97 11.89
N ASN A 185 -9.85 2.30 12.56
CA ASN A 185 -10.39 2.71 13.87
C ASN A 185 -10.17 1.70 15.01
N SER A 186 -9.49 0.58 14.73
CA SER A 186 -9.11 -0.43 15.72
C SER A 186 -7.64 -0.81 15.53
N CYS A 187 -6.94 -1.25 16.59
CA CYS A 187 -5.56 -1.68 16.47
C CYS A 187 -5.38 -2.79 15.45
N GLY A 188 -4.35 -2.65 14.62
CA GLY A 188 -4.03 -3.53 13.50
C GLY A 188 -3.73 -2.77 12.22
N THR A 189 -3.79 -3.50 11.10
CA THR A 189 -3.46 -2.96 9.78
C THR A 189 -4.49 -3.43 8.74
N ASP A 190 -4.82 -2.54 7.81
CA ASP A 190 -5.55 -2.82 6.57
C ASP A 190 -4.59 -2.79 5.40
#